data_23f707f59e79b4a3a419fc0116c7aacb
#
_entry.id   23f707f59e79b4a3a419fc0116c7aacb
#
_cell.length_a   1.000
_cell.length_b   1.000
_cell.length_c   1.000
_cell.angle_alpha   90.00
_cell.angle_beta   90.00
_cell.angle_gamma   90.00
#
_symmetry.space_group_name_H-M   'P 1'
#
loop_
_entity.id
_entity.type
_entity.pdbx_description
1 polymer ?
#
loop_
_entity_poly.entity_id
_entity_poly.type
_entity_poly.pdbx_seq_one_letter_code
_entity_poly.pdbx_strand_id
1 'polypeptide(L)'
;MKKITLLLLAFILTACSFDARSEVDTNRQTWQNSGITHYRFTLFIGCFCPFRDQMPITIEVQNGEVISMTASDGTLIPETDPGYENFTRYATIDRIFTTLEAGLSGDADEVTVTYDPIHGFPSEIYFDYIKDAVDDELSFTISEFEALK
;
A
#
# COMPACT_ATOMS: atom_id res chain seq x y z
N MET A 1 -4.24 -21.68 41.32
CA MET A 1 -3.36 -21.91 40.17
C MET A 1 -4.02 -21.79 38.79
N LYS A 2 -5.35 -21.98 38.64
CA LYS A 2 -6.07 -21.85 37.34
C LYS A 2 -6.22 -20.41 36.81
N LYS A 3 -6.18 -19.38 37.66
CA LYS A 3 -6.39 -17.97 37.25
C LYS A 3 -5.15 -17.29 36.65
N ILE A 4 -3.96 -17.78 36.99
CA ILE A 4 -2.69 -17.23 36.50
C ILE A 4 -2.43 -17.66 35.05
N THR A 5 -2.83 -18.86 34.68
CA THR A 5 -2.65 -19.41 33.31
C THR A 5 -3.51 -18.69 32.29
N LEU A 6 -4.70 -18.18 32.68
CA LEU A 6 -5.60 -17.43 31.79
C LEU A 6 -5.06 -16.03 31.48
N LEU A 7 -4.36 -15.40 32.42
CA LEU A 7 -3.77 -14.07 32.24
C LEU A 7 -2.56 -14.10 31.30
N LEU A 8 -1.79 -15.20 31.30
CA LEU A 8 -0.64 -15.36 30.40
C LEU A 8 -1.08 -15.60 28.95
N LEU A 9 -2.21 -16.26 28.73
CA LEU A 9 -2.72 -16.54 27.37
C LEU A 9 -3.25 -15.28 26.68
N ALA A 10 -3.80 -14.30 27.44
CA ALA A 10 -4.27 -13.04 26.90
C ALA A 10 -3.13 -12.11 26.41
N PHE A 11 -1.92 -12.29 26.96
CA PHE A 11 -0.76 -11.48 26.59
C PHE A 11 -0.10 -11.88 25.25
N ILE A 12 -0.33 -13.12 24.81
CA ILE A 12 0.31 -13.65 23.58
C ILE A 12 -0.41 -13.15 22.31
N LEU A 13 -1.72 -12.84 22.40
CA LEU A 13 -2.52 -12.38 21.25
C LEU A 13 -2.27 -10.92 20.84
N THR A 14 -1.69 -10.09 21.72
CA THR A 14 -1.40 -8.68 21.44
C THR A 14 -0.01 -8.46 20.81
N ALA A 15 0.87 -9.45 20.80
CA ALA A 15 2.22 -9.30 20.31
C ALA A 15 2.33 -9.16 18.79
N CYS A 16 1.51 -9.89 18.01
CA CYS A 16 1.58 -9.86 16.55
C CYS A 16 1.14 -8.51 15.94
N SER A 17 0.11 -7.88 16.48
CA SER A 17 -0.36 -6.58 15.96
C SER A 17 0.59 -5.42 16.29
N PHE A 18 1.32 -5.54 17.39
CA PHE A 18 2.31 -4.53 17.78
C PHE A 18 3.57 -4.59 16.91
N ASP A 19 3.96 -5.78 16.47
CA ASP A 19 5.12 -6.00 15.62
C ASP A 19 4.91 -5.43 14.21
N ALA A 20 3.77 -5.73 13.59
CA ALA A 20 3.42 -5.22 12.26
C ALA A 20 3.35 -3.69 12.20
N ARG A 21 2.76 -3.03 13.20
CA ARG A 21 2.71 -1.55 13.26
C ARG A 21 4.09 -0.93 13.44
N SER A 22 4.93 -1.52 14.28
CA SER A 22 6.31 -1.07 14.49
C SER A 22 7.14 -1.19 13.21
N GLU A 23 6.88 -2.22 12.40
CA GLU A 23 7.52 -2.41 11.10
C GLU A 23 7.09 -1.35 10.08
N VAL A 24 5.79 -1.04 10.00
CA VAL A 24 5.27 0.06 9.16
C VAL A 24 5.91 1.39 9.55
N ASP A 25 5.94 1.72 10.85
CA ASP A 25 6.51 2.97 11.35
C ASP A 25 7.99 3.10 10.97
N THR A 26 8.76 2.03 11.13
CA THR A 26 10.19 1.98 10.79
C THR A 26 10.41 2.19 9.28
N ASN A 27 9.65 1.52 8.45
CA ASN A 27 9.77 1.60 7.01
C ASN A 27 9.27 2.96 6.48
N ARG A 28 8.20 3.51 7.05
CA ARG A 28 7.75 4.87 6.74
C ARG A 28 8.81 5.91 7.10
N GLN A 29 9.48 5.79 8.24
CA GLN A 29 10.59 6.67 8.60
C GLN A 29 11.75 6.56 7.62
N THR A 30 12.07 5.35 7.17
CA THR A 30 13.11 5.12 6.14
C THR A 30 12.74 5.86 4.85
N TRP A 31 11.49 5.72 4.38
CA TRP A 31 10.99 6.47 3.22
C TRP A 31 11.10 7.98 3.42
N GLN A 32 10.59 8.51 4.51
CA GLN A 32 10.62 9.95 4.79
C GLN A 32 12.05 10.49 4.91
N ASN A 33 12.96 9.74 5.54
CA ASN A 33 14.36 10.12 5.68
C ASN A 33 15.15 10.07 4.37
N SER A 34 14.64 9.39 3.32
CA SER A 34 15.27 9.40 2.00
C SER A 34 15.29 10.79 1.37
N GLY A 35 14.35 11.66 1.77
CA GLY A 35 14.22 13.02 1.24
C GLY A 35 13.82 13.07 -0.25
N ILE A 36 13.37 11.96 -0.82
CA ILE A 36 12.95 11.88 -2.23
C ILE A 36 11.60 12.58 -2.37
N THR A 37 11.58 13.69 -3.10
CA THR A 37 10.37 14.49 -3.35
C THR A 37 9.89 14.42 -4.79
N HIS A 38 10.72 13.95 -5.71
CA HIS A 38 10.37 13.74 -7.12
C HIS A 38 10.73 12.30 -7.51
N TYR A 39 9.73 11.53 -7.91
CA TYR A 39 9.90 10.12 -8.24
C TYR A 39 8.84 9.63 -9.22
N ARG A 40 9.12 8.51 -9.85
CA ARG A 40 8.22 7.77 -10.72
C ARG A 40 8.21 6.29 -10.31
N PHE A 41 7.07 5.66 -10.44
CA PHE A 41 6.93 4.22 -10.21
C PHE A 41 5.78 3.65 -11.04
N THR A 42 5.80 2.34 -11.22
CA THR A 42 4.72 1.59 -11.85
C THR A 42 3.91 0.91 -10.75
N LEU A 43 2.58 1.14 -10.75
CA LEU A 43 1.63 0.59 -9.80
C LEU A 43 0.70 -0.41 -10.50
N PHE A 44 0.65 -1.62 -9.98
CA PHE A 44 -0.40 -2.59 -10.30
C PHE A 44 -1.37 -2.69 -9.12
N ILE A 45 -2.68 -2.59 -9.38
CA ILE A 45 -3.75 -2.80 -8.41
C ILE A 45 -4.49 -4.07 -8.80
N GLY A 46 -4.35 -5.12 -8.00
CA GLY A 46 -5.06 -6.39 -8.16
C GLY A 46 -6.37 -6.35 -7.39
N CYS A 47 -7.50 -6.34 -8.09
CA CYS A 47 -8.84 -6.35 -7.53
C CYS A 47 -9.86 -6.81 -8.60
N PHE A 48 -11.08 -7.10 -8.18
CA PHE A 48 -12.21 -7.26 -9.11
C PHE A 48 -12.75 -5.88 -9.51
N CYS A 49 -11.95 -5.12 -10.29
CA CYS A 49 -12.19 -3.72 -10.60
C CYS A 49 -12.39 -3.47 -12.09
N PRO A 50 -13.25 -2.50 -12.48
CA PRO A 50 -13.57 -2.23 -13.89
C PRO A 50 -12.41 -1.58 -14.68
N PHE A 51 -11.39 -1.06 -14.02
CA PHE A 51 -10.23 -0.40 -14.63
C PHE A 51 -9.02 -1.32 -14.87
N ARG A 52 -9.23 -2.63 -14.79
CA ARG A 52 -8.16 -3.64 -14.90
C ARG A 52 -7.37 -3.54 -16.20
N ASP A 53 -8.02 -3.16 -17.30
CA ASP A 53 -7.39 -3.07 -18.62
C ASP A 53 -6.40 -1.91 -18.74
N GLN A 54 -6.43 -0.94 -17.81
CA GLN A 54 -5.49 0.18 -17.77
C GLN A 54 -4.21 -0.15 -16.97
N MET A 55 -4.23 -1.26 -16.21
CA MET A 55 -3.11 -1.68 -15.36
C MET A 55 -1.99 -2.38 -16.14
N PRO A 56 -0.74 -2.28 -15.68
CA PRO A 56 -0.27 -1.38 -14.62
C PRO A 56 -0.22 0.08 -15.09
N ILE A 57 -0.29 1.02 -14.13
CA ILE A 57 -0.15 2.46 -14.43
C ILE A 57 1.22 2.97 -14.01
N THR A 58 1.81 3.84 -14.81
CA THR A 58 3.02 4.58 -14.45
C THR A 58 2.62 5.93 -13.87
N ILE A 59 3.13 6.26 -12.69
CA ILE A 59 2.78 7.45 -11.93
C ILE A 59 4.04 8.27 -11.69
N GLU A 60 3.97 9.57 -11.97
CA GLU A 60 5.01 10.55 -11.59
C GLU A 60 4.47 11.45 -10.49
N VAL A 61 5.27 11.60 -9.42
CA VAL A 61 4.95 12.39 -8.23
C VAL A 61 6.03 13.42 -8.00
N GLN A 62 5.65 14.67 -7.72
CA GLN A 62 6.57 15.72 -7.30
C GLN A 62 6.00 16.50 -6.12
N ASN A 63 6.80 16.64 -5.05
CA ASN A 63 6.41 17.33 -3.81
C ASN A 63 5.10 16.80 -3.20
N GLY A 64 4.85 15.48 -3.32
CA GLY A 64 3.64 14.82 -2.80
C GLY A 64 2.41 14.93 -3.70
N GLU A 65 2.51 15.64 -4.84
CA GLU A 65 1.43 15.78 -5.82
C GLU A 65 1.67 14.90 -7.04
N VAL A 66 0.60 14.32 -7.57
CA VAL A 66 0.64 13.53 -8.80
C VAL A 66 0.78 14.47 -9.98
N ILE A 67 1.88 14.32 -10.74
CA ILE A 67 2.15 15.11 -11.94
C ILE A 67 1.52 14.47 -13.18
N SER A 68 1.61 13.14 -13.28
CA SER A 68 1.05 12.41 -14.40
C SER A 68 0.73 10.96 -14.02
N MET A 69 -0.26 10.41 -14.69
CA MET A 69 -0.56 8.98 -14.70
C MET A 69 -0.70 8.50 -16.14
N THR A 70 -0.11 7.36 -16.45
CA THR A 70 -0.11 6.76 -17.79
C THR A 70 -0.50 5.30 -17.70
N ALA A 71 -1.46 4.87 -18.49
CA ALA A 71 -1.90 3.48 -18.58
C ALA A 71 -0.84 2.58 -19.24
N SER A 72 -1.01 1.28 -19.15
CA SER A 72 -0.08 0.28 -19.70
C SER A 72 0.13 0.39 -21.22
N ASP A 73 -0.83 0.94 -21.96
CA ASP A 73 -0.73 1.19 -23.41
C ASP A 73 -0.06 2.52 -23.78
N GLY A 74 0.39 3.27 -22.77
CA GLY A 74 0.99 4.60 -22.94
C GLY A 74 0.00 5.75 -23.01
N THR A 75 -1.31 5.50 -22.84
CA THR A 75 -2.33 6.55 -22.83
C THR A 75 -2.28 7.33 -21.53
N LEU A 76 -2.26 8.68 -21.62
CA LEU A 76 -2.33 9.55 -20.45
C LEU A 76 -3.72 9.43 -19.79
N ILE A 77 -3.75 9.34 -18.47
CA ILE A 77 -4.97 9.34 -17.66
C ILE A 77 -5.13 10.75 -17.06
N PRO A 78 -5.95 11.64 -17.69
CA PRO A 78 -6.13 12.99 -17.20
C PRO A 78 -7.10 13.02 -16.00
N GLU A 79 -7.10 14.13 -15.25
CA GLU A 79 -8.05 14.32 -14.13
C GLU A 79 -9.53 14.24 -14.54
N THR A 80 -9.82 14.45 -15.82
CA THR A 80 -11.18 14.32 -16.39
C THR A 80 -11.57 12.87 -16.70
N ASP A 81 -10.65 11.92 -16.59
CA ASP A 81 -10.96 10.51 -16.78
C ASP A 81 -11.88 10.00 -15.67
N PRO A 82 -12.98 9.29 -15.99
CA PRO A 82 -13.91 8.76 -14.97
C PRO A 82 -13.23 7.79 -13.96
N GLY A 83 -12.13 7.16 -14.35
CA GLY A 83 -11.33 6.26 -13.51
C GLY A 83 -10.30 6.95 -12.64
N TYR A 84 -10.01 8.25 -12.88
CA TYR A 84 -8.92 8.99 -12.22
C TYR A 84 -8.92 8.87 -10.71
N GLU A 85 -10.09 9.04 -10.08
CA GLU A 85 -10.25 8.96 -8.63
C GLU A 85 -9.91 7.57 -8.06
N ASN A 86 -10.09 6.49 -8.86
CA ASN A 86 -9.76 5.15 -8.43
C ASN A 86 -8.25 4.96 -8.29
N PHE A 87 -7.47 5.66 -9.11
CA PHE A 87 -6.01 5.59 -9.10
C PHE A 87 -5.40 6.57 -8.11
N THR A 88 -5.91 7.81 -8.06
CA THR A 88 -5.36 8.90 -7.24
C THR A 88 -5.29 8.56 -5.77
N ARG A 89 -6.23 7.77 -5.25
CA ARG A 89 -6.24 7.34 -3.84
C ARG A 89 -5.00 6.53 -3.45
N TYR A 90 -4.29 5.94 -4.42
CA TYR A 90 -3.11 5.11 -4.22
C TYR A 90 -1.86 5.65 -4.96
N ALA A 91 -1.95 6.84 -5.54
CA ALA A 91 -0.99 7.34 -6.51
C ALA A 91 0.24 8.01 -5.88
N THR A 92 0.45 7.92 -4.58
CA THR A 92 1.70 8.33 -3.93
C THR A 92 2.12 7.29 -2.90
N ILE A 93 3.41 7.19 -2.62
CA ILE A 93 3.93 6.28 -1.59
C ILE A 93 3.28 6.56 -0.22
N ASP A 94 3.07 7.85 0.13
CA ASP A 94 2.43 8.20 1.40
C ASP A 94 0.97 7.75 1.49
N ARG A 95 0.22 7.81 0.37
CA ARG A 95 -1.17 7.30 0.30
C ARG A 95 -1.22 5.77 0.43
N ILE A 96 -0.24 5.08 -0.14
CA ILE A 96 -0.11 3.61 0.00
C ILE A 96 0.18 3.24 1.46
N PHE A 97 1.09 3.94 2.14
CA PHE A 97 1.30 3.76 3.57
C PHE A 97 0.02 3.99 4.39
N THR A 98 -0.75 5.04 4.07
CA THR A 98 -2.02 5.33 4.75
C THR A 98 -3.03 4.20 4.58
N THR A 99 -3.11 3.62 3.38
CA THR A 99 -3.97 2.48 3.09
C THR A 99 -3.52 1.23 3.87
N LEU A 100 -2.22 0.97 3.94
CA LEU A 100 -1.66 -0.13 4.72
C LEU A 100 -1.99 0.00 6.22
N GLU A 101 -1.84 1.20 6.79
CA GLU A 101 -2.17 1.46 8.19
C GLU A 101 -3.66 1.27 8.49
N ALA A 102 -4.54 1.67 7.57
CA ALA A 102 -5.98 1.45 7.70
C ALA A 102 -6.30 -0.06 7.75
N GLY A 103 -5.76 -0.84 6.81
CA GLY A 103 -5.91 -2.30 6.81
C GLY A 103 -5.45 -2.95 8.12
N LEU A 104 -4.25 -2.60 8.59
CA LEU A 104 -3.69 -3.10 9.85
C LEU A 104 -4.44 -2.61 11.10
N SER A 105 -5.26 -1.57 10.98
CA SER A 105 -6.09 -1.04 12.08
C SER A 105 -7.44 -1.74 12.22
N GLY A 106 -7.73 -2.74 11.38
CA GLY A 106 -8.92 -3.58 11.46
C GLY A 106 -9.89 -3.40 10.30
N ASP A 107 -9.48 -2.70 9.24
CA ASP A 107 -10.28 -2.61 8.01
C ASP A 107 -10.20 -3.91 7.18
N ALA A 108 -9.17 -4.75 7.42
CA ALA A 108 -8.98 -6.04 6.78
C ALA A 108 -8.74 -7.15 7.82
N ASP A 109 -9.21 -8.37 7.53
CA ASP A 109 -9.01 -9.55 8.36
C ASP A 109 -7.58 -10.09 8.25
N GLU A 110 -6.96 -9.96 7.08
CA GLU A 110 -5.57 -10.35 6.84
C GLU A 110 -4.85 -9.29 6.01
N VAL A 111 -3.61 -8.94 6.42
CA VAL A 111 -2.72 -8.03 5.68
C VAL A 111 -1.35 -8.64 5.62
N THR A 112 -0.78 -8.73 4.41
CA THR A 112 0.63 -9.03 4.22
C THR A 112 1.32 -7.90 3.48
N VAL A 113 2.57 -7.59 3.82
CA VAL A 113 3.34 -6.51 3.20
C VAL A 113 4.80 -6.91 3.03
N THR A 114 5.38 -6.47 1.92
CA THR A 114 6.83 -6.52 1.64
C THR A 114 7.30 -5.09 1.36
N TYR A 115 8.48 -4.74 1.84
CA TYR A 115 9.04 -3.39 1.69
C TYR A 115 10.25 -3.38 0.75
N ASP A 116 10.43 -2.26 0.05
CA ASP A 116 11.67 -1.99 -0.67
C ASP A 116 12.84 -1.88 0.32
N PRO A 117 13.91 -2.68 0.14
CA PRO A 117 14.99 -2.75 1.13
C PRO A 117 15.88 -1.50 1.19
N ILE A 118 15.78 -0.61 0.20
CA ILE A 118 16.61 0.59 0.11
C ILE A 118 15.87 1.81 0.64
N HIS A 119 14.61 1.97 0.19
CA HIS A 119 13.83 3.18 0.46
C HIS A 119 12.72 2.98 1.50
N GLY A 120 12.40 1.72 1.85
CA GLY A 120 11.42 1.37 2.88
C GLY A 120 9.96 1.50 2.44
N PHE A 121 9.64 1.90 1.22
CA PHE A 121 8.24 1.95 0.80
C PHE A 121 7.65 0.54 0.63
N PRO A 122 6.33 0.34 0.82
CA PRO A 122 5.69 -0.94 0.55
C PRO A 122 5.81 -1.29 -0.93
N SER A 123 6.52 -2.37 -1.26
CA SER A 123 6.67 -2.86 -2.65
C SER A 123 5.56 -3.81 -3.05
N GLU A 124 5.05 -4.59 -2.10
CA GLU A 124 3.89 -5.46 -2.28
C GLU A 124 3.00 -5.39 -1.06
N ILE A 125 1.69 -5.29 -1.24
CA ILE A 125 0.68 -5.38 -0.19
C ILE A 125 -0.44 -6.27 -0.67
N TYR A 126 -0.95 -7.12 0.21
CA TYR A 126 -2.16 -7.90 0.01
C TYR A 126 -3.10 -7.70 1.19
N PHE A 127 -4.35 -7.42 0.91
CA PHE A 127 -5.45 -7.32 1.86
C PHE A 127 -6.49 -8.38 1.54
N ASP A 128 -6.92 -9.12 2.55
CA ASP A 128 -8.15 -9.90 2.57
C ASP A 128 -9.08 -9.19 3.56
N TYR A 129 -10.12 -8.55 3.03
CA TYR A 129 -11.00 -7.72 3.87
C TYR A 129 -11.96 -8.55 4.68
N ILE A 130 -12.44 -9.67 4.15
CA ILE A 130 -13.40 -10.54 4.82
C ILE A 130 -12.99 -11.99 4.58
N LYS A 131 -12.37 -12.61 5.56
CA LYS A 131 -11.95 -14.00 5.50
C LYS A 131 -13.09 -14.91 5.03
N ASP A 132 -12.78 -15.81 4.09
CA ASP A 132 -13.74 -16.72 3.46
C ASP A 132 -14.77 -16.04 2.53
N ALA A 133 -14.71 -14.73 2.27
CA ALA A 133 -15.44 -14.08 1.19
C ALA A 133 -14.76 -14.35 -0.17
N VAL A 134 -15.37 -13.90 -1.24
CA VAL A 134 -14.87 -14.07 -2.60
C VAL A 134 -14.89 -12.71 -3.29
N ASP A 135 -13.80 -12.38 -3.96
CA ASP A 135 -13.65 -11.14 -4.75
C ASP A 135 -13.58 -9.83 -3.91
N ASP A 136 -13.17 -9.91 -2.64
CA ASP A 136 -12.96 -8.76 -1.76
C ASP A 136 -11.47 -8.44 -1.52
N GLU A 137 -10.58 -9.22 -2.12
CA GLU A 137 -9.15 -9.01 -2.00
C GLU A 137 -8.69 -7.77 -2.79
N LEU A 138 -7.73 -7.07 -2.21
CA LEU A 138 -7.03 -5.95 -2.82
C LEU A 138 -5.53 -6.15 -2.69
N SER A 139 -4.81 -6.02 -3.79
CA SER A 139 -3.35 -6.07 -3.75
C SER A 139 -2.72 -4.90 -4.50
N PHE A 140 -1.51 -4.53 -4.06
CA PHE A 140 -0.67 -3.55 -4.72
C PHE A 140 0.69 -4.16 -5.00
N THR A 141 1.23 -3.87 -6.18
CA THR A 141 2.63 -4.13 -6.51
C THR A 141 3.23 -2.85 -7.09
N ILE A 142 4.32 -2.38 -6.46
CA ILE A 142 5.13 -1.26 -6.93
C ILE A 142 6.37 -1.82 -7.60
N SER A 143 6.61 -1.38 -8.82
CA SER A 143 7.80 -1.74 -9.60
C SER A 143 8.37 -0.51 -10.31
N GLU A 144 9.55 -0.67 -10.91
CA GLU A 144 10.21 0.36 -11.73
C GLU A 144 10.34 1.72 -11.00
N PHE A 145 10.58 1.67 -9.67
CA PHE A 145 10.78 2.90 -8.90
C PHE A 145 12.05 3.62 -9.32
N GLU A 146 11.92 4.92 -9.59
CA GLU A 146 13.01 5.82 -9.98
C GLU A 146 12.90 7.15 -9.23
N ALA A 147 13.94 7.51 -8.47
CA ALA A 147 14.07 8.85 -7.91
C ALA A 147 14.52 9.82 -9.01
N LEU A 148 13.73 10.84 -9.28
CA LEU A 148 13.99 11.88 -10.28
C LEU A 148 14.69 13.09 -9.63
N LYS A 149 15.29 13.97 -10.47
CA LYS A 149 16.03 15.15 -10.01
C LYS A 149 15.20 16.41 -10.14
#